data_280f483d63ab908029dc9335151172a1
#
_entry.id   280f483d63ab908029dc9335151172a1
#
_cell.length_a   1.000
_cell.length_b   1.000
_cell.length_c   1.000
_cell.angle_alpha   90.00
_cell.angle_beta   90.00
_cell.angle_gamma   90.00
#
_symmetry.space_group_name_H-M   'P 1'
#
loop_
_entity.id
_entity.type
_entity.pdbx_description
1 polymer ?
#
loop_
_entity_poly.entity_id
_entity_poly.type
_entity_poly.pdbx_seq_one_letter_code
_entity_poly.pdbx_strand_id
1 'polypeptide(L)'
;MREIRFDYINWYTIIKDLFRNFWVIILALITGFLGVRAYFDFTYRPEYKCTATISINATDSGLYSFSSLNKTIEAASTFQEMFQSTYFKEKLSDLTGNTVDGVISAEQISETNLITMSYTCDSPIESYTMLLAIIENYNSITDHSFENMLINIISQPVVPTTPSNPINYRHYDVIVAVALAFFVIAIIVIFSYFRDTVKNESDVASMLDTKLFSVIYHEEKNKTLKSKLRFVHSKNRCLLQTFW
;
A
#
# COMPACT_ATOMS: atom_id res chain seq x y z
N MET A 1 -30.98 -6.88 35.71
CA MET A 1 -29.92 -7.25 34.72
C MET A 1 -30.59 -8.21 33.75
N ARG A 2 -30.73 -7.81 32.46
CA ARG A 2 -31.23 -8.72 31.40
C ARG A 2 -30.13 -9.74 31.10
N GLU A 3 -30.36 -10.99 31.39
CA GLU A 3 -29.49 -12.06 30.94
C GLU A 3 -29.50 -12.07 29.41
N ILE A 4 -28.33 -11.93 28.80
CA ILE A 4 -28.15 -12.04 27.36
C ILE A 4 -28.27 -13.53 27.02
N ARG A 5 -29.45 -13.97 26.62
CA ARG A 5 -29.70 -15.33 26.15
C ARG A 5 -29.24 -15.44 24.70
N PHE A 6 -28.09 -16.08 24.49
CA PHE A 6 -27.52 -16.35 23.16
C PHE A 6 -28.27 -17.45 22.36
N ASP A 7 -29.29 -18.09 22.97
CA ASP A 7 -29.97 -19.26 22.41
C ASP A 7 -30.88 -18.99 21.20
N TYR A 8 -31.12 -17.72 20.83
CA TYR A 8 -32.04 -17.35 19.75
C TYR A 8 -31.39 -16.51 18.64
N ILE A 9 -30.14 -16.85 18.27
CA ILE A 9 -29.51 -16.23 17.10
C ILE A 9 -30.19 -16.77 15.84
N ASN A 10 -31.14 -16.02 15.30
CA ASN A 10 -31.80 -16.37 14.06
C ASN A 10 -30.90 -16.05 12.85
N TRP A 11 -30.00 -16.97 12.51
CA TRP A 11 -29.03 -16.82 11.40
C TRP A 11 -29.68 -16.39 10.09
N TYR A 12 -30.91 -16.82 9.83
CA TYR A 12 -31.68 -16.45 8.65
C TYR A 12 -31.93 -14.93 8.61
N THR A 13 -32.23 -14.32 9.75
CA THR A 13 -32.51 -12.87 9.83
C THR A 13 -31.24 -12.06 9.58
N ILE A 14 -30.10 -12.50 10.12
CA ILE A 14 -28.80 -11.86 9.91
C ILE A 14 -28.41 -11.92 8.43
N ILE A 15 -28.54 -13.08 7.81
CA ILE A 15 -28.26 -13.25 6.38
C ILE A 15 -29.15 -12.36 5.53
N LYS A 16 -30.45 -12.28 5.83
CA LYS A 16 -31.38 -11.42 5.11
C LYS A 16 -31.04 -9.92 5.25
N ASP A 17 -30.62 -9.49 6.45
CA ASP A 17 -30.19 -8.11 6.67
C ASP A 17 -28.88 -7.80 5.97
N LEU A 18 -27.95 -8.76 5.88
CA LEU A 18 -26.72 -8.66 5.13
C LEU A 18 -26.99 -8.46 3.62
N PHE A 19 -27.88 -9.28 3.04
CA PHE A 19 -28.29 -9.14 1.65
C PHE A 19 -29.02 -7.82 1.38
N ARG A 20 -29.83 -7.33 2.30
CA ARG A 20 -30.52 -6.05 2.16
C ARG A 20 -29.54 -4.87 2.15
N ASN A 21 -28.43 -4.97 2.92
CA ASN A 21 -27.41 -3.94 3.03
C ASN A 21 -26.17 -4.23 2.14
N PHE A 22 -26.30 -5.12 1.16
CA PHE A 22 -25.20 -5.52 0.28
C PHE A 22 -24.53 -4.32 -0.44
N TRP A 23 -25.34 -3.32 -0.83
CA TRP A 23 -24.84 -2.09 -1.42
C TRP A 23 -23.87 -1.31 -0.50
N VAL A 24 -24.11 -1.33 0.79
CA VAL A 24 -23.25 -0.66 1.77
C VAL A 24 -21.89 -1.36 1.85
N ILE A 25 -21.89 -2.69 1.76
CA ILE A 25 -20.65 -3.49 1.75
C ILE A 25 -19.84 -3.22 0.48
N ILE A 26 -20.50 -3.17 -0.68
CA ILE A 26 -19.83 -2.81 -1.94
C ILE A 26 -19.26 -1.40 -1.87
N LEU A 27 -20.03 -0.44 -1.36
CA LEU A 27 -19.56 0.92 -1.21
C LEU A 27 -18.35 1.00 -0.28
N ALA A 28 -18.34 0.25 0.83
CA ALA A 28 -17.22 0.17 1.73
C ALA A 28 -15.96 -0.41 1.07
N LEU A 29 -16.10 -1.46 0.26
CA LEU A 29 -14.99 -2.03 -0.53
C LEU A 29 -14.41 -1.00 -1.51
N ILE A 30 -15.26 -0.31 -2.26
CA ILE A 30 -14.84 0.71 -3.22
C ILE A 30 -14.16 1.87 -2.50
N THR A 31 -14.74 2.36 -1.40
CA THR A 31 -14.17 3.46 -0.62
C THR A 31 -12.82 3.07 -0.01
N GLY A 32 -12.69 1.85 0.52
CA GLY A 32 -11.42 1.35 1.06
C GLY A 32 -10.34 1.27 -0.02
N PHE A 33 -10.68 0.72 -1.17
CA PHE A 33 -9.76 0.59 -2.30
C PHE A 33 -9.29 1.94 -2.85
N LEU A 34 -10.23 2.85 -3.11
CA LEU A 34 -9.93 4.19 -3.62
C LEU A 34 -9.22 5.05 -2.57
N GLY A 35 -9.61 4.92 -1.30
CA GLY A 35 -9.01 5.69 -0.20
C GLY A 35 -7.52 5.37 -0.02
N VAL A 36 -7.16 4.09 -0.08
CA VAL A 36 -5.74 3.67 0.01
C VAL A 36 -4.95 4.21 -1.18
N ARG A 37 -5.47 4.08 -2.39
CA ARG A 37 -4.81 4.63 -3.58
C ARG A 37 -4.62 6.13 -3.49
N ALA A 38 -5.66 6.86 -3.17
CA ALA A 38 -5.58 8.31 -3.01
C ALA A 38 -4.56 8.71 -1.93
N TYR A 39 -4.51 7.98 -0.81
CA TYR A 39 -3.53 8.23 0.25
C TYR A 39 -2.09 8.03 -0.25
N PHE A 40 -1.81 6.92 -0.92
CA PHE A 40 -0.49 6.64 -1.45
C PHE A 40 -0.11 7.64 -2.55
N ASP A 41 -0.99 7.94 -3.49
CA ASP A 41 -0.72 8.89 -4.57
C ASP A 41 -0.45 10.30 -4.03
N PHE A 42 -1.10 10.68 -2.93
CA PHE A 42 -0.89 11.99 -2.31
C PHE A 42 0.40 12.06 -1.47
N THR A 43 0.80 10.92 -0.87
CA THR A 43 1.97 10.85 0.03
C THR A 43 3.24 10.45 -0.72
N TYR A 44 3.10 9.84 -1.90
CA TYR A 44 4.22 9.35 -2.67
C TYR A 44 5.07 10.47 -3.24
N ARG A 45 6.37 10.38 -2.95
CA ARG A 45 7.40 11.19 -3.60
C ARG A 45 8.28 10.26 -4.41
N PRO A 46 8.28 10.36 -5.75
CA PRO A 46 9.17 9.55 -6.57
C PRO A 46 10.62 9.97 -6.33
N GLU A 47 11.48 9.00 -6.10
CA GLU A 47 12.91 9.20 -5.99
C GLU A 47 13.59 8.58 -7.21
N TYR A 48 14.49 9.33 -7.82
CA TYR A 48 15.24 8.91 -8.99
C TYR A 48 16.71 8.71 -8.62
N LYS A 49 17.19 7.47 -8.81
CA LYS A 49 18.57 7.09 -8.50
C LYS A 49 19.35 7.00 -9.81
N CYS A 50 20.30 7.91 -10.00
CA CYS A 50 21.30 7.81 -11.05
C CYS A 50 22.52 7.05 -10.52
N THR A 51 23.11 6.18 -11.33
CA THR A 51 24.26 5.36 -10.92
C THR A 51 25.39 5.45 -11.97
N ALA A 52 26.62 5.43 -11.48
CA ALA A 52 27.81 5.30 -12.31
C ALA A 52 28.77 4.31 -11.64
N THR A 53 29.52 3.57 -12.45
CA THR A 53 30.53 2.63 -11.93
C THR A 53 31.91 3.13 -12.29
N ILE A 54 32.76 3.23 -11.29
CA ILE A 54 34.16 3.61 -11.44
C ILE A 54 35.07 2.46 -10.99
N SER A 55 36.23 2.36 -11.59
CA SER A 55 37.31 1.45 -11.18
C SER A 55 38.40 2.27 -10.52
N ILE A 56 38.85 1.82 -9.36
CA ILE A 56 39.98 2.42 -8.66
C ILE A 56 41.21 1.54 -8.81
N ASN A 57 42.27 2.12 -9.35
CA ASN A 57 43.58 1.47 -9.47
C ASN A 57 44.62 2.30 -8.69
N ALA A 58 45.41 1.65 -7.84
CA ALA A 58 46.51 2.30 -7.18
C ALA A 58 47.66 2.53 -8.19
N THR A 59 48.19 3.75 -8.22
CA THR A 59 49.30 4.13 -9.14
C THR A 59 50.62 3.53 -8.67
N ASP A 60 50.74 3.07 -7.43
CA ASP A 60 51.98 2.64 -6.83
C ASP A 60 52.12 1.12 -6.83
N SER A 61 53.17 0.68 -7.53
CA SER A 61 53.75 -0.67 -7.55
C SER A 61 53.07 -1.75 -8.37
N GLY A 62 53.82 -2.30 -9.33
CA GLY A 62 53.58 -3.42 -10.26
C GLY A 62 53.27 -4.80 -9.65
N LEU A 63 52.68 -4.90 -8.48
CA LEU A 63 52.14 -6.15 -7.90
C LEU A 63 50.64 -6.07 -7.85
N TYR A 64 50.07 -6.44 -8.94
CA TYR A 64 48.63 -6.47 -9.23
C TYR A 64 47.90 -7.50 -8.39
N SER A 65 46.82 -7.12 -7.77
CA SER A 65 45.56 -7.80 -7.46
C SER A 65 45.05 -7.73 -6.01
N PHE A 66 45.85 -8.06 -4.99
CA PHE A 66 45.28 -8.14 -3.61
C PHE A 66 45.40 -6.83 -2.81
N SER A 67 46.41 -6.01 -3.05
CA SER A 67 46.53 -4.70 -2.41
C SER A 67 45.54 -3.68 -2.95
N SER A 68 45.06 -3.85 -4.16
CA SER A 68 44.06 -2.97 -4.77
C SER A 68 42.69 -3.17 -4.19
N LEU A 69 42.30 -4.39 -3.78
CA LEU A 69 41.00 -4.68 -3.23
C LEU A 69 40.77 -4.01 -1.86
N ASN A 70 41.78 -4.13 -0.96
CA ASN A 70 41.70 -3.46 0.35
C ASN A 70 41.69 -1.93 0.22
N LYS A 71 42.47 -1.40 -0.73
CA LYS A 71 42.46 0.04 -1.04
C LYS A 71 41.13 0.50 -1.62
N THR A 72 40.45 -0.34 -2.39
CA THR A 72 39.12 -0.02 -2.94
C THR A 72 38.07 0.01 -1.83
N ILE A 73 38.13 -0.90 -0.86
CA ILE A 73 37.25 -0.89 0.32
C ILE A 73 37.46 0.39 1.12
N GLU A 74 38.71 0.73 1.40
CA GLU A 74 39.09 1.95 2.11
C GLU A 74 38.65 3.22 1.34
N ALA A 75 38.86 3.25 0.03
CA ALA A 75 38.39 4.33 -0.81
C ALA A 75 36.86 4.47 -0.82
N ALA A 76 36.12 3.36 -0.89
CA ALA A 76 34.66 3.40 -0.86
C ALA A 76 34.12 3.96 0.45
N SER A 77 34.71 3.56 1.59
CA SER A 77 34.36 4.11 2.90
C SER A 77 34.71 5.59 3.02
N THR A 78 35.89 5.99 2.53
CA THR A 78 36.31 7.39 2.52
C THR A 78 35.41 8.26 1.62
N PHE A 79 35.01 7.78 0.45
CA PHE A 79 34.04 8.47 -0.38
C PHE A 79 32.70 8.61 0.33
N GLN A 80 32.22 7.54 0.99
CA GLN A 80 30.94 7.57 1.70
C GLN A 80 30.96 8.61 2.84
N GLU A 81 32.03 8.68 3.62
CA GLU A 81 32.17 9.67 4.69
C GLU A 81 32.25 11.10 4.12
N MET A 82 33.03 11.26 3.06
CA MET A 82 33.22 12.55 2.42
C MET A 82 31.93 13.08 1.81
N PHE A 83 31.12 12.23 1.15
CA PHE A 83 29.83 12.62 0.56
C PHE A 83 28.80 13.07 1.59
N GLN A 84 28.95 12.64 2.84
CA GLN A 84 28.08 13.08 3.95
C GLN A 84 28.56 14.41 4.56
N SER A 85 29.80 14.85 4.27
CA SER A 85 30.34 16.07 4.82
C SER A 85 29.63 17.32 4.29
N THR A 86 29.41 18.30 5.16
CA THR A 86 28.83 19.59 4.79
C THR A 86 29.70 20.33 3.77
N TYR A 87 31.01 20.24 3.95
CA TYR A 87 32.00 20.85 3.05
C TYR A 87 31.85 20.35 1.61
N PHE A 88 31.70 19.05 1.42
CA PHE A 88 31.52 18.45 0.11
C PHE A 88 30.24 18.95 -0.56
N LYS A 89 29.14 18.96 0.18
CA LYS A 89 27.83 19.42 -0.32
C LYS A 89 27.85 20.89 -0.69
N GLU A 90 28.49 21.73 0.11
CA GLU A 90 28.63 23.16 -0.16
C GLU A 90 29.45 23.39 -1.43
N LYS A 91 30.61 22.73 -1.57
CA LYS A 91 31.47 22.84 -2.75
C LYS A 91 30.79 22.33 -4.02
N LEU A 92 30.02 21.24 -3.91
CA LEU A 92 29.23 20.73 -5.04
C LEU A 92 28.10 21.68 -5.42
N SER A 93 27.45 22.29 -4.45
CA SER A 93 26.43 23.33 -4.66
C SER A 93 27.00 24.55 -5.39
N ASP A 94 28.20 25.01 -5.00
CA ASP A 94 28.89 26.12 -5.64
C ASP A 94 29.24 25.82 -7.11
N LEU A 95 29.65 24.59 -7.40
CA LEU A 95 29.99 24.17 -8.76
C LEU A 95 28.77 23.99 -9.68
N THR A 96 27.68 23.49 -9.13
CA THR A 96 26.47 23.19 -9.90
C THR A 96 25.45 24.35 -9.92
N GLY A 97 25.59 25.29 -8.97
CA GLY A 97 24.64 26.38 -8.77
C GLY A 97 23.29 25.94 -8.19
N ASN A 98 23.17 24.66 -7.77
CA ASN A 98 21.96 24.08 -7.21
C ASN A 98 22.21 23.56 -5.78
N THR A 99 21.19 23.57 -4.93
CA THR A 99 21.27 22.98 -3.60
C THR A 99 21.37 21.45 -3.67
N VAL A 100 22.21 20.85 -2.84
CA VAL A 100 22.41 19.38 -2.79
C VAL A 100 21.43 18.81 -1.80
N ASP A 101 20.18 18.57 -2.24
CA ASP A 101 19.11 18.00 -1.39
C ASP A 101 19.04 16.47 -1.47
N GLY A 102 19.74 15.85 -2.42
CA GLY A 102 19.76 14.43 -2.64
C GLY A 102 20.71 13.64 -1.72
N VAL A 103 20.57 12.33 -1.77
CA VAL A 103 21.43 11.37 -1.06
C VAL A 103 22.52 10.86 -2.00
N ILE A 104 23.77 11.06 -1.62
CA ILE A 104 24.93 10.55 -2.34
C ILE A 104 25.40 9.29 -1.62
N SER A 105 25.69 8.23 -2.37
CA SER A 105 26.31 7.02 -1.81
C SER A 105 27.39 6.43 -2.73
N ALA A 106 28.35 5.77 -2.12
CA ALA A 106 29.39 5.01 -2.80
C ALA A 106 29.46 3.61 -2.19
N GLU A 107 29.27 2.59 -3.03
CA GLU A 107 29.26 1.21 -2.58
C GLU A 107 30.24 0.39 -3.44
N GLN A 108 31.11 -0.40 -2.78
CA GLN A 108 31.95 -1.33 -3.49
C GLN A 108 31.15 -2.51 -4.02
N ILE A 109 31.38 -2.88 -5.26
CA ILE A 109 30.88 -4.14 -5.81
C ILE A 109 31.72 -5.28 -5.21
N SER A 110 31.08 -6.22 -4.54
CA SER A 110 31.75 -7.31 -3.79
C SER A 110 32.94 -7.92 -4.52
N GLU A 111 34.07 -8.02 -3.82
CA GLU A 111 35.31 -8.65 -4.27
C GLU A 111 35.90 -8.08 -5.56
N THR A 112 35.58 -6.85 -5.91
CA THR A 112 36.11 -6.17 -7.10
C THR A 112 36.75 -4.84 -6.76
N ASN A 113 37.52 -4.28 -7.68
CA ASN A 113 38.05 -2.91 -7.59
C ASN A 113 37.07 -1.86 -8.16
N LEU A 114 35.79 -2.20 -8.21
CA LEU A 114 34.72 -1.35 -8.73
C LEU A 114 33.94 -0.72 -7.59
N ILE A 115 33.62 0.56 -7.75
CA ILE A 115 32.73 1.31 -6.86
C ILE A 115 31.56 1.81 -7.67
N THR A 116 30.35 1.57 -7.20
CA THR A 116 29.15 2.18 -7.71
C THR A 116 28.86 3.45 -6.93
N MET A 117 28.96 4.56 -7.60
CA MET A 117 28.51 5.86 -7.08
C MET A 117 27.06 6.09 -7.46
N SER A 118 26.25 6.64 -6.58
CA SER A 118 24.89 6.97 -6.88
C SER A 118 24.45 8.28 -6.22
N TYR A 119 23.57 8.99 -6.94
CA TYR A 119 22.88 10.17 -6.46
C TYR A 119 21.37 9.95 -6.59
N THR A 120 20.65 10.16 -5.50
CA THR A 120 19.19 9.97 -5.43
C THR A 120 18.53 11.28 -5.04
N CYS A 121 17.59 11.77 -5.86
CA CYS A 121 16.80 12.96 -5.60
C CYS A 121 15.41 12.87 -6.27
N ASP A 122 14.59 13.89 -6.11
CA ASP A 122 13.22 13.93 -6.62
C ASP A 122 13.14 14.16 -8.15
N SER A 123 14.24 14.58 -8.78
CA SER A 123 14.30 14.90 -10.21
C SER A 123 15.25 13.99 -10.98
N PRO A 124 14.81 13.34 -12.08
CA PRO A 124 15.69 12.47 -12.88
C PRO A 124 16.82 13.23 -13.56
N ILE A 125 16.59 14.46 -13.98
CA ILE A 125 17.61 15.29 -14.66
C ILE A 125 18.63 15.78 -13.63
N GLU A 126 18.17 16.18 -12.46
CA GLU A 126 19.04 16.63 -11.38
C GLU A 126 19.91 15.49 -10.86
N SER A 127 19.34 14.29 -10.68
CA SER A 127 20.14 13.11 -10.26
C SER A 127 21.28 12.80 -11.24
N TYR A 128 21.06 12.98 -12.53
CA TYR A 128 22.06 12.80 -13.55
C TYR A 128 23.11 13.93 -13.53
N THR A 129 22.69 15.20 -13.52
CA THR A 129 23.60 16.35 -13.57
C THR A 129 24.49 16.43 -12.34
N MET A 130 23.94 16.15 -11.16
CA MET A 130 24.72 16.11 -9.91
C MET A 130 25.75 14.98 -9.92
N LEU A 131 25.36 13.77 -10.32
CA LEU A 131 26.30 12.65 -10.38
C LEU A 131 27.40 12.91 -11.42
N LEU A 132 27.06 13.49 -12.58
CA LEU A 132 28.03 13.88 -13.60
C LEU A 132 29.01 14.93 -13.06
N ALA A 133 28.51 15.96 -12.38
CA ALA A 133 29.34 16.99 -11.75
C ALA A 133 30.30 16.42 -10.72
N ILE A 134 29.87 15.45 -9.91
CA ILE A 134 30.72 14.74 -8.95
C ILE A 134 31.86 14.00 -9.68
N ILE A 135 31.54 13.27 -10.75
CA ILE A 135 32.51 12.47 -11.50
C ILE A 135 33.51 13.36 -12.27
N GLU A 136 33.04 14.43 -12.86
CA GLU A 136 33.91 15.34 -13.64
C GLU A 136 34.80 16.21 -12.74
N ASN A 137 34.34 16.54 -11.54
CA ASN A 137 35.04 17.48 -10.66
C ASN A 137 35.57 16.82 -9.39
N TYR A 138 35.64 15.47 -9.31
CA TYR A 138 36.03 14.78 -8.09
C TYR A 138 37.38 15.25 -7.54
N ASN A 139 38.38 15.48 -8.39
CA ASN A 139 39.71 15.95 -7.98
C ASN A 139 39.66 17.32 -7.29
N SER A 140 38.84 18.25 -7.83
CA SER A 140 38.69 19.60 -7.25
C SER A 140 37.88 19.58 -5.97
N ILE A 141 36.87 18.70 -5.90
CA ILE A 141 35.98 18.59 -4.74
C ILE A 141 36.66 17.88 -3.58
N THR A 142 37.53 16.91 -3.88
CA THR A 142 38.24 16.09 -2.88
C THR A 142 39.55 16.69 -2.39
N ASP A 143 39.87 17.92 -2.84
CA ASP A 143 41.12 18.60 -2.51
C ASP A 143 42.36 17.71 -2.68
N HIS A 144 42.39 16.97 -3.79
CA HIS A 144 43.48 16.04 -4.14
C HIS A 144 43.72 14.87 -3.15
N SER A 145 42.74 14.55 -2.30
CA SER A 145 42.85 13.44 -1.34
C SER A 145 43.07 12.09 -2.01
N PHE A 146 42.81 11.97 -3.31
CA PHE A 146 42.96 10.75 -4.10
C PHE A 146 44.00 10.85 -5.21
N GLU A 147 45.02 11.74 -5.09
CA GLU A 147 46.05 11.95 -6.11
C GLU A 147 46.78 10.69 -6.52
N ASN A 148 46.95 9.71 -5.59
CA ASN A 148 47.61 8.45 -5.84
C ASN A 148 46.70 7.34 -6.39
N MET A 149 45.46 7.67 -6.74
CA MET A 149 44.49 6.73 -7.28
C MET A 149 44.10 7.11 -8.70
N LEU A 150 44.18 6.14 -9.61
CA LEU A 150 43.65 6.29 -10.94
C LEU A 150 42.19 5.84 -10.94
N ILE A 151 41.31 6.80 -11.18
CA ILE A 151 39.88 6.55 -11.28
C ILE A 151 39.52 6.47 -12.76
N ASN A 152 39.04 5.29 -13.20
CA ASN A 152 38.54 5.07 -14.53
C ASN A 152 37.03 4.88 -14.49
N ILE A 153 36.32 5.61 -15.34
CA ILE A 153 34.86 5.48 -15.47
C ILE A 153 34.59 4.24 -16.33
N ILE A 154 33.96 3.22 -15.76
CA ILE A 154 33.54 1.99 -16.43
C ILE A 154 32.16 2.16 -17.04
N SER A 155 31.20 2.74 -16.28
CA SER A 155 29.88 3.02 -16.74
C SER A 155 29.54 4.48 -16.49
N GLN A 156 29.18 5.18 -17.55
CA GLN A 156 28.74 6.57 -17.45
C GLN A 156 27.33 6.63 -16.81
N PRO A 157 27.01 7.74 -16.10
CA PRO A 157 25.67 7.96 -15.59
C PRO A 157 24.68 8.07 -16.73
N VAL A 158 23.46 7.56 -16.52
CA VAL A 158 22.34 7.64 -17.46
C VAL A 158 21.15 8.22 -16.73
N VAL A 159 20.39 9.09 -17.39
CA VAL A 159 19.17 9.67 -16.80
C VAL A 159 18.18 8.57 -16.46
N PRO A 160 17.80 8.41 -15.19
CA PRO A 160 16.86 7.38 -14.78
C PRO A 160 15.46 7.68 -15.34
N THR A 161 14.84 6.68 -15.99
CA THR A 161 13.51 6.79 -16.57
C THR A 161 12.41 6.32 -15.64
N THR A 162 12.77 5.55 -14.60
CA THR A 162 11.84 4.99 -13.63
C THR A 162 12.28 5.35 -12.21
N PRO A 163 11.35 5.64 -11.31
CA PRO A 163 11.70 5.89 -9.91
C PRO A 163 12.30 4.65 -9.26
N SER A 164 13.25 4.86 -8.35
CA SER A 164 13.95 3.80 -7.60
C SER A 164 13.10 3.22 -6.48
N ASN A 165 12.10 3.95 -6.01
CA ASN A 165 11.16 3.57 -4.96
C ASN A 165 9.73 3.32 -5.49
N PRO A 166 9.50 2.36 -6.42
CA PRO A 166 8.18 2.14 -6.99
C PRO A 166 7.18 1.74 -5.88
N ILE A 167 6.01 2.37 -5.90
CA ILE A 167 4.97 2.00 -4.95
C ILE A 167 4.41 0.63 -5.32
N ASN A 168 4.41 -0.26 -4.37
CA ASN A 168 3.78 -1.57 -4.52
C ASN A 168 2.45 -1.59 -3.74
N TYR A 169 1.39 -0.99 -4.31
CA TYR A 169 0.07 -0.95 -3.65
C TYR A 169 -0.65 -2.28 -3.65
N ARG A 170 -0.21 -3.22 -4.51
CA ARG A 170 -1.01 -4.39 -4.92
C ARG A 170 -1.52 -5.27 -3.78
N HIS A 171 -0.88 -5.20 -2.62
CA HIS A 171 -1.28 -5.97 -1.45
C HIS A 171 -2.03 -5.13 -0.41
N TYR A 172 -1.67 -3.85 -0.27
CA TYR A 172 -2.24 -3.00 0.77
C TYR A 172 -3.66 -2.54 0.46
N ASP A 173 -3.96 -2.18 -0.79
CA ASP A 173 -5.30 -1.77 -1.22
C ASP A 173 -6.33 -2.88 -1.01
N VAL A 174 -5.98 -4.14 -1.35
CA VAL A 174 -6.88 -5.28 -1.15
C VAL A 174 -7.06 -5.59 0.34
N ILE A 175 -5.97 -5.62 1.13
CA ILE A 175 -6.04 -5.93 2.56
C ILE A 175 -6.91 -4.91 3.29
N VAL A 176 -6.70 -3.61 3.06
CA VAL A 176 -7.45 -2.55 3.72
C VAL A 176 -8.92 -2.54 3.26
N ALA A 177 -9.19 -2.73 1.97
CA ALA A 177 -10.55 -2.82 1.46
C ALA A 177 -11.33 -3.98 2.09
N VAL A 178 -10.72 -5.16 2.20
CA VAL A 178 -11.32 -6.34 2.83
C VAL A 178 -11.52 -6.12 4.34
N ALA A 179 -10.54 -5.54 5.02
CA ALA A 179 -10.66 -5.23 6.45
C ALA A 179 -11.80 -4.25 6.73
N LEU A 180 -11.94 -3.21 5.90
CA LEU A 180 -13.02 -2.22 6.02
C LEU A 180 -14.39 -2.84 5.75
N ALA A 181 -14.49 -3.71 4.73
CA ALA A 181 -15.71 -4.44 4.45
C ALA A 181 -16.10 -5.37 5.62
N PHE A 182 -15.12 -6.08 6.20
CA PHE A 182 -15.34 -6.93 7.37
C PHE A 182 -15.82 -6.12 8.57
N PHE A 183 -15.25 -4.94 8.80
CA PHE A 183 -15.69 -4.04 9.85
C PHE A 183 -17.13 -3.57 9.66
N VAL A 184 -17.52 -3.22 8.44
CA VAL A 184 -18.91 -2.85 8.11
C VAL A 184 -19.87 -4.02 8.30
N ILE A 185 -19.48 -5.24 7.90
CA ILE A 185 -20.25 -6.46 8.14
C ILE A 185 -20.46 -6.68 9.64
N ALA A 186 -19.41 -6.54 10.44
CA ALA A 186 -19.52 -6.66 11.89
C ALA A 186 -20.50 -5.66 12.50
N ILE A 187 -20.46 -4.41 12.04
CA ILE A 187 -21.41 -3.37 12.45
C ILE A 187 -22.86 -3.76 12.08
N ILE A 188 -23.09 -4.21 10.85
CA ILE A 188 -24.43 -4.65 10.41
C ILE A 188 -24.94 -5.80 11.28
N VAL A 189 -24.08 -6.78 11.60
CA VAL A 189 -24.43 -7.92 12.46
C VAL A 189 -24.78 -7.43 13.88
N ILE A 190 -23.98 -6.53 14.45
CA ILE A 190 -24.23 -5.94 15.78
C ILE A 190 -25.58 -5.20 15.79
N PHE A 191 -25.83 -4.35 14.79
CA PHE A 191 -27.12 -3.66 14.70
C PHE A 191 -28.29 -4.60 14.44
N SER A 192 -28.09 -5.67 13.66
CA SER A 192 -29.12 -6.69 13.44
C SER A 192 -29.44 -7.45 14.73
N TYR A 193 -28.44 -7.67 15.57
CA TYR A 193 -28.60 -8.34 16.87
C TYR A 193 -29.34 -7.47 17.89
N PHE A 194 -28.96 -6.19 18.00
CA PHE A 194 -29.59 -5.26 18.96
C PHE A 194 -30.97 -4.74 18.52
N ARG A 195 -31.39 -5.09 17.31
CA ARG A 195 -32.66 -4.62 16.78
C ARG A 195 -33.80 -5.50 17.25
N ASP A 196 -34.52 -5.06 18.27
CA ASP A 196 -35.76 -5.68 18.76
C ASP A 196 -36.90 -5.50 17.73
N THR A 197 -36.78 -6.02 16.53
CA THR A 197 -37.81 -5.93 15.51
C THR A 197 -38.28 -7.33 15.15
N VAL A 198 -39.55 -7.58 15.43
CA VAL A 198 -40.26 -8.80 15.00
C VAL A 198 -40.35 -8.81 13.48
N LYS A 199 -39.65 -9.75 12.85
CA LYS A 199 -39.63 -9.88 11.38
C LYS A 199 -40.35 -11.17 10.89
N ASN A 200 -40.42 -12.15 11.73
CA ASN A 200 -41.02 -13.44 11.42
C ASN A 200 -42.05 -13.86 12.48
N GLU A 201 -42.96 -14.73 12.11
CA GLU A 201 -43.94 -15.35 12.99
C GLU A 201 -43.28 -16.11 14.16
N SER A 202 -42.12 -16.74 13.90
CA SER A 202 -41.32 -17.43 14.91
C SER A 202 -40.77 -16.48 15.98
N ASP A 203 -40.47 -15.22 15.61
CA ASP A 203 -39.90 -14.23 16.55
C ASP A 203 -40.97 -13.81 17.59
N VAL A 204 -42.25 -13.72 17.16
CA VAL A 204 -43.37 -13.40 18.08
C VAL A 204 -43.60 -14.54 19.07
N ALA A 205 -43.58 -15.78 18.58
CA ALA A 205 -43.77 -16.96 19.43
C ALA A 205 -42.66 -17.11 20.47
N SER A 206 -41.41 -16.82 20.09
CA SER A 206 -40.26 -16.92 20.99
C SER A 206 -40.14 -15.77 21.97
N MET A 207 -40.57 -14.53 21.59
CA MET A 207 -40.51 -13.35 22.45
C MET A 207 -41.63 -13.33 23.51
N LEU A 208 -42.79 -13.82 23.14
CA LEU A 208 -43.99 -13.77 23.99
C LEU A 208 -44.28 -15.08 24.72
N ASP A 209 -43.52 -16.16 24.44
CA ASP A 209 -43.72 -17.52 24.97
C ASP A 209 -45.18 -17.99 24.83
N THR A 210 -45.84 -17.59 23.73
CA THR A 210 -47.24 -17.83 23.46
C THR A 210 -47.44 -18.52 22.11
N LYS A 211 -48.48 -19.34 22.01
CA LYS A 211 -48.84 -19.95 20.73
C LYS A 211 -49.51 -18.92 19.82
N LEU A 212 -49.00 -18.80 18.62
CA LEU A 212 -49.62 -17.97 17.58
C LEU A 212 -50.94 -18.61 17.12
N PHE A 213 -52.06 -17.90 17.32
CA PHE A 213 -53.36 -18.39 16.89
C PHE A 213 -53.73 -18.04 15.45
N SER A 214 -53.29 -16.89 14.95
CA SER A 214 -53.51 -16.48 13.57
C SER A 214 -52.55 -15.40 13.12
N VAL A 215 -52.25 -15.37 11.82
CA VAL A 215 -51.38 -14.38 11.16
C VAL A 215 -52.24 -13.66 10.13
N ILE A 216 -52.39 -12.36 10.26
CA ILE A 216 -53.10 -11.52 9.28
C ILE A 216 -52.03 -10.87 8.38
N TYR A 217 -51.95 -11.26 7.15
CA TYR A 217 -51.02 -10.65 6.19
C TYR A 217 -51.55 -9.32 5.74
N HIS A 218 -50.70 -8.29 5.76
CA HIS A 218 -51.02 -7.00 5.17
C HIS A 218 -51.06 -7.16 3.63
N GLU A 219 -52.23 -6.99 3.05
CA GLU A 219 -52.43 -7.04 1.62
C GLU A 219 -52.14 -5.67 0.99
N GLU A 220 -51.01 -5.53 0.35
CA GLU A 220 -50.74 -4.36 -0.50
C GLU A 220 -51.69 -4.40 -1.70
N LYS A 221 -52.50 -3.37 -1.81
CA LYS A 221 -53.50 -3.19 -2.87
C LYS A 221 -52.90 -2.90 -4.25
N ASN A 222 -51.78 -3.54 -4.59
CA ASN A 222 -51.14 -3.41 -5.88
C ASN A 222 -51.83 -4.34 -6.91
N LYS A 223 -52.44 -3.74 -7.90
CA LYS A 223 -53.21 -4.34 -8.97
C LYS A 223 -52.41 -5.20 -9.96
N THR A 224 -51.30 -5.81 -9.57
CA THR A 224 -50.46 -6.63 -10.46
C THR A 224 -51.01 -8.05 -10.48
N LEU A 225 -51.05 -8.68 -11.67
CA LEU A 225 -51.48 -10.06 -11.89
C LEU A 225 -50.85 -11.10 -10.94
N LYS A 226 -49.60 -10.85 -10.51
CA LYS A 226 -48.89 -11.67 -9.53
C LYS A 226 -49.54 -11.65 -8.13
N SER A 227 -50.16 -10.55 -7.71
CA SER A 227 -50.83 -10.45 -6.41
C SER A 227 -52.15 -11.20 -6.40
N LYS A 228 -52.88 -11.21 -7.53
CA LYS A 228 -54.12 -12.00 -7.71
C LYS A 228 -53.88 -13.50 -7.64
N LEU A 229 -52.79 -13.99 -8.23
CA LEU A 229 -52.41 -15.41 -8.19
C LEU A 229 -52.02 -15.88 -6.80
N ARG A 230 -51.34 -15.03 -6.01
CA ARG A 230 -51.01 -15.34 -4.60
C ARG A 230 -52.26 -15.43 -3.72
N PHE A 231 -53.25 -14.59 -3.97
CA PHE A 231 -54.49 -14.57 -3.20
C PHE A 231 -55.29 -15.87 -3.41
N VAL A 232 -55.38 -16.39 -4.64
CA VAL A 232 -56.04 -17.64 -4.97
C VAL A 232 -55.34 -18.83 -4.32
N HIS A 233 -53.99 -18.82 -4.26
CA HIS A 233 -53.23 -19.92 -3.66
C HIS A 233 -53.29 -19.90 -2.11
N SER A 234 -53.39 -18.74 -1.48
CA SER A 234 -53.60 -18.58 -0.04
C SER A 234 -55.00 -19.00 0.41
N LYS A 235 -56.03 -18.66 -0.39
CA LYS A 235 -57.41 -19.02 -0.11
C LYS A 235 -57.65 -20.54 -0.13
N ASN A 236 -56.95 -21.26 -1.03
CA ASN A 236 -57.04 -22.72 -1.08
C ASN A 236 -56.35 -23.43 0.09
N ARG A 237 -55.36 -22.81 0.71
CA ARG A 237 -54.72 -23.33 1.94
C ARG A 237 -55.57 -23.11 3.18
N CYS A 238 -56.27 -22.02 3.27
CA CYS A 238 -57.15 -21.72 4.43
C CYS A 238 -58.37 -22.65 4.47
N LEU A 239 -58.90 -23.09 3.32
CA LEU A 239 -60.04 -24.00 3.24
C LEU A 239 -59.69 -25.46 3.61
N LEU A 240 -58.41 -25.85 3.50
CA LEU A 240 -57.95 -27.20 3.88
C LEU A 240 -57.62 -27.37 5.38
N GLN A 241 -57.56 -26.28 6.13
CA GLN A 241 -57.30 -26.33 7.61
C GLN A 241 -58.54 -26.28 8.48
N THR A 242 -59.74 -26.12 7.88
CA THR A 242 -61.03 -26.11 8.62
C THR A 242 -61.70 -27.49 8.68
N PHE A 243 -61.06 -28.54 8.22
CA PHE A 243 -61.56 -29.92 8.27
C PHE A 243 -60.54 -30.88 8.93
N TRP A 244 -60.10 -30.57 10.18
CA TRP A 244 -59.56 -31.55 11.11
C TRP A 244 -59.67 -31.00 12.52
#